data_cbb45312e41b583f8075a177112a29ee
#
_entry.id   cbb45312e41b583f8075a177112a29ee
#
_cell.length_a   1.000
_cell.length_b   1.000
_cell.length_c   1.000
_cell.angle_alpha   90.00
_cell.angle_beta   90.00
_cell.angle_gamma   90.00
#
_symmetry.space_group_name_H-M   'P 1'
#
loop_
_entity.id
_entity.type
_entity.pdbx_description
1 polymer ?
#
loop_
_entity_poly.entity_id
_entity_poly.type
_entity_poly.pdbx_seq_one_letter_code
_entity_poly.pdbx_strand_id
1 'polypeptide(L)'
;HFDLIEKEQTFNLNTELITDYLNTQKNKEYNIVPLLRVIDEILVYYYKKYTWGFSPAQYLSASFNCHPNYASYLVNKKTNHIADISRILEKIPPEKKASFDRVFIENLYQQFLLTNKSTPRGEINIAFNKKVLLIASGSSINENLALITNKIESQDYFVIALNHKPPFDCDYYFFSNQQRFDEFKDLVPLQKQVITSNIEHESEIDTVIDLKDIAYAKGKFVANVAILMINYLILKDIKEVEIVGLDGYQAGKNNYAYDETSIVIDEDMFNELNKVVQDALYRLN
;
A
#
# COMPACT_ATOMS: atom_id res chain seq x y z
N HIS A 1 4.45 -28.85 12.68
CA HIS A 1 5.53 -27.95 13.19
C HIS A 1 6.10 -27.07 12.07
N PHE A 2 5.99 -27.47 10.79
CA PHE A 2 6.44 -26.67 9.65
C PHE A 2 5.44 -25.56 9.25
N ASP A 3 4.14 -25.75 9.51
CA ASP A 3 3.10 -24.73 9.25
C ASP A 3 3.21 -23.48 10.15
N LEU A 4 3.95 -23.57 11.26
CA LEU A 4 4.22 -22.42 12.15
C LEU A 4 5.31 -21.48 11.61
N ILE A 5 6.16 -21.97 10.69
CA ILE A 5 7.24 -21.16 10.10
C ILE A 5 6.68 -20.18 9.06
N GLU A 6 5.55 -20.49 8.41
CA GLU A 6 4.91 -19.61 7.43
C GLU A 6 4.15 -18.43 8.08
N LYS A 7 3.77 -18.52 9.35
CA LYS A 7 2.90 -17.50 10.00
C LYS A 7 3.57 -16.64 11.07
N GLU A 8 4.72 -17.03 11.59
CA GLU A 8 5.42 -16.27 12.61
C GLU A 8 6.87 -16.08 12.20
N GLN A 9 7.17 -14.91 11.62
CA GLN A 9 8.55 -14.44 11.53
C GLN A 9 9.04 -14.19 12.97
N THR A 10 9.50 -15.24 13.62
CA THR A 10 10.06 -15.16 14.97
C THR A 10 11.42 -14.48 14.92
N PHE A 11 11.68 -13.61 15.90
CA PHE A 11 12.98 -12.98 16.16
C PHE A 11 14.01 -14.02 16.60
N ASN A 12 14.37 -14.94 15.75
CA ASN A 12 15.48 -15.82 16.02
C ASN A 12 16.77 -15.10 15.62
N LEU A 13 17.57 -14.75 16.60
CA LEU A 13 18.94 -14.30 16.37
C LEU A 13 19.67 -15.37 15.56
N ASN A 14 20.45 -14.94 14.58
CA ASN A 14 21.28 -15.85 13.81
C ASN A 14 22.20 -16.59 14.79
N THR A 15 22.06 -17.91 14.84
CA THR A 15 22.78 -18.74 15.81
C THR A 15 24.28 -18.64 15.60
N GLU A 16 24.74 -18.52 14.35
CA GLU A 16 26.15 -18.29 14.01
C GLU A 16 26.70 -17.01 14.60
N LEU A 17 25.95 -15.89 14.52
CA LEU A 17 26.37 -14.60 15.09
C LEU A 17 26.41 -14.63 16.62
N ILE A 18 25.44 -15.29 17.27
CA ILE A 18 25.47 -15.48 18.73
C ILE A 18 26.66 -16.34 19.13
N THR A 19 26.89 -17.42 18.41
CA THR A 19 28.00 -18.35 18.70
C THR A 19 29.32 -17.61 18.58
N ASP A 20 29.50 -16.82 17.54
CA ASP A 20 30.70 -16.01 17.35
C ASP A 20 30.85 -14.96 18.47
N TYR A 21 29.79 -14.23 18.80
CA TYR A 21 29.78 -13.28 19.92
C TYR A 21 30.16 -13.96 21.25
N LEU A 22 29.59 -15.11 21.54
CA LEU A 22 29.89 -15.85 22.76
C LEU A 22 31.36 -16.30 22.82
N ASN A 23 31.89 -16.77 21.69
CA ASN A 23 33.29 -17.18 21.58
C ASN A 23 34.23 -15.98 21.77
N THR A 24 33.95 -14.88 21.06
CA THR A 24 34.85 -13.71 21.01
C THR A 24 34.73 -12.81 22.26
N GLN A 25 33.50 -12.55 22.72
CA GLN A 25 33.26 -11.57 23.79
C GLN A 25 33.03 -12.19 25.18
N LYS A 26 32.70 -13.47 25.25
CA LYS A 26 32.41 -14.20 26.49
C LYS A 26 33.35 -15.35 26.76
N ASN A 27 34.45 -15.46 25.97
CA ASN A 27 35.47 -16.51 26.10
C ASN A 27 34.87 -17.93 26.16
N LYS A 28 33.87 -18.19 25.28
CA LYS A 28 33.34 -19.55 25.10
C LYS A 28 34.05 -20.23 23.93
N GLU A 29 34.00 -21.54 23.90
CA GLU A 29 34.69 -22.37 22.88
C GLU A 29 33.69 -23.27 22.18
N TYR A 30 32.61 -22.65 21.65
CA TYR A 30 31.63 -23.39 20.86
C TYR A 30 32.17 -23.69 19.45
N ASN A 31 32.05 -24.95 19.02
CA ASN A 31 32.42 -25.34 17.67
C ASN A 31 31.35 -24.91 16.65
N ILE A 32 31.66 -23.92 15.83
CA ILE A 32 30.75 -23.38 14.82
C ILE A 32 30.64 -24.25 13.57
N VAL A 33 31.59 -25.16 13.30
CA VAL A 33 31.65 -25.94 12.04
C VAL A 33 30.38 -26.77 11.79
N PRO A 34 29.82 -27.49 12.78
CA PRO A 34 28.55 -28.21 12.56
C PRO A 34 27.39 -27.28 12.16
N LEU A 35 27.33 -26.07 12.74
CA LEU A 35 26.32 -25.08 12.39
C LEU A 35 26.47 -24.59 10.95
N LEU A 36 27.71 -24.27 10.51
CA LEU A 36 27.96 -23.88 9.13
C LEU A 36 27.58 -24.96 8.11
N ARG A 37 27.76 -26.24 8.45
CA ARG A 37 27.29 -27.34 7.61
C ARG A 37 25.77 -27.37 7.47
N VAL A 38 25.03 -27.22 8.58
CA VAL A 38 23.56 -27.15 8.57
C VAL A 38 23.09 -25.96 7.71
N ILE A 39 23.78 -24.82 7.81
CA ILE A 39 23.46 -23.64 6.99
C ILE A 39 23.64 -23.97 5.50
N ASP A 40 24.78 -24.56 5.12
CA ASP A 40 25.12 -24.85 3.72
C ASP A 40 24.26 -25.98 3.13
N GLU A 41 24.06 -27.07 3.87
CA GLU A 41 23.37 -28.25 3.37
C GLU A 41 21.82 -28.15 3.41
N ILE A 42 21.27 -27.36 4.36
CA ILE A 42 19.83 -27.32 4.62
C ILE A 42 19.28 -25.90 4.47
N LEU A 43 19.84 -24.93 5.20
CA LEU A 43 19.20 -23.61 5.35
C LEU A 43 19.33 -22.75 4.11
N VAL A 44 20.39 -22.91 3.29
CA VAL A 44 20.57 -22.18 2.01
C VAL A 44 19.37 -22.36 1.08
N TYR A 45 18.77 -23.55 1.06
CA TYR A 45 17.57 -23.81 0.25
C TYR A 45 16.38 -22.98 0.73
N TYR A 46 16.19 -22.86 2.05
CA TYR A 46 15.12 -22.08 2.65
C TYR A 46 15.35 -20.58 2.56
N TYR A 47 16.59 -20.11 2.66
CA TYR A 47 16.96 -18.68 2.48
C TYR A 47 16.58 -18.15 1.10
N LYS A 48 16.58 -19.00 0.07
CA LYS A 48 16.16 -18.61 -1.28
C LYS A 48 14.64 -18.47 -1.40
N LYS A 49 13.89 -19.15 -0.55
CA LYS A 49 12.43 -19.19 -0.60
C LYS A 49 11.78 -18.28 0.44
N TYR A 50 12.39 -18.17 1.61
CA TYR A 50 11.87 -17.42 2.74
C TYR A 50 12.92 -16.44 3.26
N THR A 51 12.55 -15.18 3.43
CA THR A 51 13.37 -14.20 4.13
C THR A 51 13.15 -14.36 5.63
N TRP A 52 14.19 -14.70 6.38
CA TRP A 52 14.16 -14.62 7.83
C TRP A 52 15.37 -13.83 8.36
N GLY A 53 15.33 -13.47 9.63
CA GLY A 53 16.35 -12.62 10.26
C GLY A 53 15.85 -11.19 10.40
N PHE A 54 16.73 -10.23 10.17
CA PHE A 54 16.37 -8.81 10.31
C PHE A 54 15.33 -8.41 9.26
N SER A 55 14.22 -7.82 9.74
CA SER A 55 13.29 -7.09 8.90
C SER A 55 12.90 -5.77 9.57
N PRO A 56 12.55 -4.72 8.80
CA PRO A 56 12.07 -3.46 9.38
C PRO A 56 10.87 -3.65 10.31
N ALA A 57 9.95 -4.55 10.00
CA ALA A 57 8.79 -4.86 10.83
C ALA A 57 9.21 -5.41 12.20
N GLN A 58 10.14 -6.35 12.21
CA GLN A 58 10.64 -6.95 13.44
C GLN A 58 11.42 -5.94 14.29
N TYR A 59 12.28 -5.14 13.64
CA TYR A 59 12.99 -4.06 14.32
C TYR A 59 12.03 -3.09 15.01
N LEU A 60 10.99 -2.63 14.31
CA LEU A 60 10.00 -1.72 14.87
C LEU A 60 9.25 -2.36 16.04
N SER A 61 8.80 -3.62 15.90
CA SER A 61 8.10 -4.32 16.97
C SER A 61 8.94 -4.41 18.25
N ALA A 62 10.24 -4.73 18.10
CA ALA A 62 11.17 -4.77 19.20
C ALA A 62 11.40 -3.38 19.81
N SER A 63 11.62 -2.36 19.00
CA SER A 63 11.86 -0.98 19.45
C SER A 63 10.69 -0.40 20.24
N PHE A 64 9.46 -0.74 19.84
CA PHE A 64 8.25 -0.31 20.55
C PHE A 64 7.77 -1.30 21.61
N ASN A 65 8.48 -2.41 21.82
CA ASN A 65 8.13 -3.47 22.75
C ASN A 65 6.67 -3.94 22.57
N CYS A 66 6.28 -4.19 21.31
CA CYS A 66 4.93 -4.64 20.97
C CYS A 66 4.96 -5.97 20.21
N HIS A 67 3.81 -6.66 20.17
CA HIS A 67 3.66 -7.94 19.49
C HIS A 67 4.08 -7.82 18.00
N PRO A 68 4.92 -8.74 17.46
CA PRO A 68 5.47 -8.67 16.10
C PRO A 68 4.41 -8.48 15.00
N ASN A 69 3.25 -9.09 15.17
CA ASN A 69 2.17 -9.04 14.19
C ASN A 69 1.60 -7.62 13.97
N TYR A 70 1.78 -6.69 14.89
CA TYR A 70 1.37 -5.30 14.68
C TYR A 70 2.14 -4.64 13.54
N ALA A 71 3.47 -4.71 13.58
CA ALA A 71 4.29 -4.14 12.52
C ALA A 71 4.15 -4.92 11.21
N SER A 72 4.12 -6.26 11.26
CA SER A 72 3.91 -7.09 10.07
C SER A 72 2.58 -6.77 9.38
N TYR A 73 1.50 -6.61 10.15
CA TYR A 73 0.19 -6.22 9.63
C TYR A 73 0.23 -4.89 8.87
N LEU A 74 0.89 -3.87 9.44
CA LEU A 74 1.00 -2.55 8.82
C LEU A 74 1.92 -2.56 7.60
N VAL A 75 3.05 -3.28 7.65
CA VAL A 75 3.95 -3.44 6.50
C VAL A 75 3.24 -4.11 5.33
N ASN A 76 2.44 -5.13 5.60
CA ASN A 76 1.70 -5.86 4.57
C ASN A 76 0.60 -5.02 3.89
N LYS A 77 0.15 -3.93 4.50
CA LYS A 77 -0.76 -2.97 3.85
C LYS A 77 -0.14 -2.26 2.64
N LYS A 78 1.21 -2.14 2.58
CA LYS A 78 1.95 -1.52 1.46
C LYS A 78 1.49 -0.09 1.10
N THR A 79 0.94 0.63 2.05
CA THR A 79 0.38 1.98 1.84
C THR A 79 1.17 3.09 2.53
N ASN A 80 2.05 2.73 3.46
CA ASN A 80 2.78 3.68 4.29
C ASN A 80 4.29 3.39 4.28
N HIS A 81 5.08 4.43 4.41
CA HIS A 81 6.50 4.30 4.69
C HIS A 81 6.75 3.70 6.09
N ILE A 82 7.91 3.10 6.26
CA ILE A 82 8.33 2.54 7.56
C ILE A 82 8.29 3.59 8.68
N ALA A 83 8.58 4.85 8.37
CA ALA A 83 8.46 5.96 9.31
C ALA A 83 7.02 6.19 9.80
N ASP A 84 6.03 6.06 8.91
CA ASP A 84 4.62 6.19 9.28
C ASP A 84 4.16 5.01 10.15
N ILE A 85 4.63 3.80 9.84
CA ILE A 85 4.38 2.62 10.66
C ILE A 85 4.93 2.81 12.07
N SER A 86 6.14 3.37 12.20
CA SER A 86 6.73 3.75 13.49
C SER A 86 5.80 4.68 14.29
N ARG A 87 5.27 5.73 13.65
CA ARG A 87 4.33 6.69 14.28
C ARG A 87 3.01 6.02 14.72
N ILE A 88 2.55 5.01 14.00
CA ILE A 88 1.34 4.24 14.38
C ILE A 88 1.64 3.35 15.60
N LEU A 89 2.76 2.62 15.59
CA LEU A 89 3.15 1.72 16.67
C LEU A 89 3.41 2.46 17.98
N GLU A 90 3.94 3.68 17.93
CA GLU A 90 4.13 4.55 19.08
C GLU A 90 2.83 4.82 19.85
N LYS A 91 1.71 4.87 19.13
CA LYS A 91 0.38 5.12 19.72
C LYS A 91 -0.27 3.90 20.36
N ILE A 92 0.35 2.71 20.30
CA ILE A 92 -0.18 1.50 20.95
C ILE A 92 0.01 1.64 22.46
N PRO A 93 -1.08 1.63 23.26
CA PRO A 93 -0.97 1.75 24.70
C PRO A 93 -0.34 0.49 25.33
N PRO A 94 0.33 0.62 26.49
CA PRO A 94 1.09 -0.47 27.10
C PRO A 94 0.30 -1.77 27.28
N GLU A 95 -0.96 -1.68 27.68
CA GLU A 95 -1.86 -2.81 27.92
C GLU A 95 -2.24 -3.58 26.64
N LYS A 96 -2.07 -2.98 25.46
CA LYS A 96 -2.34 -3.61 24.17
C LYS A 96 -1.08 -4.16 23.50
N LYS A 97 0.12 -3.89 24.03
CA LYS A 97 1.37 -4.27 23.38
C LYS A 97 1.66 -5.77 23.42
N ALA A 98 1.23 -6.47 24.48
CA ALA A 98 1.61 -7.87 24.73
C ALA A 98 0.91 -8.88 23.80
N SER A 99 -0.29 -8.59 23.31
CA SER A 99 -1.07 -9.46 22.44
C SER A 99 -1.55 -8.74 21.21
N PHE A 100 -1.58 -9.44 20.07
CA PHE A 100 -2.06 -8.87 18.81
C PHE A 100 -3.60 -8.76 18.80
N ASP A 101 -4.07 -7.55 18.53
CA ASP A 101 -5.50 -7.25 18.32
C ASP A 101 -5.67 -6.61 16.94
N ARG A 102 -6.16 -7.42 15.97
CA ARG A 102 -6.33 -6.99 14.57
C ARG A 102 -7.31 -5.83 14.44
N VAL A 103 -8.40 -5.84 15.21
CA VAL A 103 -9.43 -4.79 15.12
C VAL A 103 -8.87 -3.48 15.66
N PHE A 104 -8.16 -3.54 16.77
CA PHE A 104 -7.51 -2.37 17.36
C PHE A 104 -6.51 -1.71 16.40
N ILE A 105 -5.60 -2.50 15.82
CA ILE A 105 -4.57 -1.93 14.91
C ILE A 105 -5.19 -1.40 13.60
N GLU A 106 -6.22 -2.04 13.09
CA GLU A 106 -6.96 -1.54 11.91
C GLU A 106 -7.61 -0.18 12.20
N ASN A 107 -8.26 -0.02 13.35
CA ASN A 107 -8.84 1.25 13.78
C ASN A 107 -7.76 2.34 13.94
N LEU A 108 -6.63 2.00 14.54
CA LEU A 108 -5.51 2.93 14.73
C LEU A 108 -4.91 3.36 13.38
N TYR A 109 -4.77 2.42 12.46
CA TYR A 109 -4.34 2.70 11.09
C TYR A 109 -5.31 3.62 10.35
N GLN A 110 -6.63 3.37 10.43
CA GLN A 110 -7.65 4.23 9.82
C GLN A 110 -7.61 5.65 10.41
N GLN A 111 -7.49 5.78 11.72
CA GLN A 111 -7.33 7.08 12.38
C GLN A 111 -6.08 7.81 11.89
N PHE A 112 -4.97 7.09 11.71
CA PHE A 112 -3.74 7.66 11.17
C PHE A 112 -3.94 8.18 9.75
N LEU A 113 -4.55 7.39 8.85
CA LEU A 113 -4.86 7.81 7.48
C LEU A 113 -5.79 9.02 7.44
N LEU A 114 -6.78 9.09 8.32
CA LEU A 114 -7.72 10.21 8.39
C LEU A 114 -7.13 11.46 9.05
N THR A 115 -5.88 11.41 9.54
CA THR A 115 -5.21 12.60 10.05
C THR A 115 -4.67 13.44 8.88
N ASN A 116 -5.15 14.67 8.75
CA ASN A 116 -4.70 15.58 7.70
C ASN A 116 -3.23 15.95 7.90
N LYS A 117 -2.40 15.64 6.93
CA LYS A 117 -1.01 16.10 6.79
C LYS A 117 -0.95 17.35 5.91
N SER A 118 -1.92 17.50 5.03
CA SER A 118 -2.10 18.65 4.14
C SER A 118 -3.48 19.27 4.32
N THR A 119 -3.55 20.59 4.27
CA THR A 119 -4.81 21.33 4.40
C THR A 119 -5.67 21.13 3.15
N PRO A 120 -6.91 20.63 3.26
CA PRO A 120 -7.84 20.53 2.15
C PRO A 120 -8.07 21.88 1.46
N ARG A 121 -8.03 21.90 0.13
CA ARG A 121 -8.25 23.10 -0.70
C ARG A 121 -8.53 22.74 -2.14
N GLY A 122 -9.13 23.65 -2.86
CA GLY A 122 -9.43 23.49 -4.28
C GLY A 122 -10.41 22.35 -4.58
N GLU A 123 -10.66 22.11 -5.85
CA GLU A 123 -11.50 21.02 -6.34
C GLU A 123 -11.11 20.66 -7.77
N ILE A 124 -11.50 19.45 -8.21
CA ILE A 124 -11.32 19.05 -9.60
C ILE A 124 -12.39 19.73 -10.45
N ASN A 125 -11.95 20.54 -11.41
CA ASN A 125 -12.86 21.23 -12.34
C ASN A 125 -13.23 20.29 -13.49
N ILE A 126 -14.29 19.50 -13.32
CA ILE A 126 -14.77 18.58 -14.34
C ILE A 126 -15.71 19.32 -15.29
N ALA A 127 -15.42 19.27 -16.59
CA ALA A 127 -16.29 19.90 -17.60
C ALA A 127 -17.67 19.21 -17.63
N PHE A 128 -18.74 20.01 -17.48
CA PHE A 128 -20.12 19.55 -17.29
C PHE A 128 -20.66 18.60 -18.39
N ASN A 129 -20.11 18.68 -19.57
CA ASN A 129 -20.57 17.92 -20.75
C ASN A 129 -19.70 16.69 -21.07
N LYS A 130 -18.74 16.35 -20.22
CA LYS A 130 -17.84 15.20 -20.44
C LYS A 130 -18.18 14.05 -19.50
N LYS A 131 -18.02 12.81 -20.00
CA LYS A 131 -17.99 11.61 -19.18
C LYS A 131 -16.66 11.53 -18.46
N VAL A 132 -16.60 10.89 -17.30
CA VAL A 132 -15.33 10.70 -16.59
C VAL A 132 -14.76 9.33 -16.92
N LEU A 133 -13.49 9.29 -17.33
CA LEU A 133 -12.71 8.08 -17.52
C LEU A 133 -11.66 7.98 -16.42
N LEU A 134 -11.80 7.00 -15.55
CA LEU A 134 -10.81 6.66 -14.52
C LEU A 134 -9.83 5.62 -15.04
N ILE A 135 -8.55 5.91 -14.94
CA ILE A 135 -7.47 5.01 -15.35
C ILE A 135 -6.81 4.48 -14.09
N ALA A 136 -7.18 3.28 -13.66
CA ALA A 136 -6.49 2.58 -12.58
C ALA A 136 -5.23 1.87 -13.11
N SER A 137 -4.41 1.31 -12.22
CA SER A 137 -3.05 0.85 -12.57
C SER A 137 -2.95 -0.62 -13.01
N GLY A 138 -4.05 -1.29 -13.28
CA GLY A 138 -4.06 -2.72 -13.62
C GLY A 138 -3.48 -3.04 -14.99
N SER A 139 -2.96 -4.26 -15.16
CA SER A 139 -2.23 -4.70 -16.36
C SER A 139 -3.07 -4.72 -17.65
N SER A 140 -4.41 -4.79 -17.55
CA SER A 140 -5.31 -4.74 -18.72
C SER A 140 -5.22 -3.43 -19.52
N ILE A 141 -4.65 -2.37 -18.94
CA ILE A 141 -4.36 -1.14 -19.68
C ILE A 141 -3.47 -1.44 -20.89
N ASN A 142 -2.43 -2.26 -20.71
CA ASN A 142 -1.47 -2.59 -21.77
C ASN A 142 -2.13 -3.37 -22.92
N GLU A 143 -3.14 -4.19 -22.61
CA GLU A 143 -3.89 -4.96 -23.59
C GLU A 143 -4.90 -4.07 -24.36
N ASN A 144 -5.34 -2.97 -23.76
CA ASN A 144 -6.40 -2.09 -24.28
C ASN A 144 -5.92 -0.69 -24.66
N LEU A 145 -4.59 -0.48 -24.82
CA LEU A 145 -4.02 0.84 -25.10
C LEU A 145 -4.70 1.57 -26.25
N ALA A 146 -4.92 0.89 -27.40
CA ALA A 146 -5.54 1.50 -28.57
C ALA A 146 -6.98 1.98 -28.30
N LEU A 147 -7.77 1.19 -27.57
CA LEU A 147 -9.14 1.54 -27.20
C LEU A 147 -9.18 2.72 -26.23
N ILE A 148 -8.26 2.74 -25.26
CA ILE A 148 -8.14 3.84 -24.29
C ILE A 148 -7.70 5.12 -25.01
N THR A 149 -6.69 5.04 -25.88
CA THR A 149 -6.22 6.18 -26.68
C THR A 149 -7.34 6.76 -27.54
N ASN A 150 -8.11 5.93 -28.25
CA ASN A 150 -9.25 6.40 -29.04
C ASN A 150 -10.31 7.13 -28.18
N LYS A 151 -10.59 6.64 -26.96
CA LYS A 151 -11.51 7.34 -26.04
C LYS A 151 -10.97 8.71 -25.61
N ILE A 152 -9.68 8.81 -25.34
CA ILE A 152 -9.02 10.08 -24.96
C ILE A 152 -9.04 11.07 -26.12
N GLU A 153 -8.72 10.61 -27.34
CA GLU A 153 -8.69 11.42 -28.56
C GLU A 153 -10.08 11.91 -29.02
N SER A 154 -11.17 11.21 -28.65
CA SER A 154 -12.54 11.66 -28.94
C SER A 154 -12.90 12.97 -28.25
N GLN A 155 -12.17 13.35 -27.21
CA GLN A 155 -12.41 14.51 -26.34
C GLN A 155 -13.77 14.50 -25.59
N ASP A 156 -14.50 13.39 -25.63
CA ASP A 156 -15.75 13.21 -24.93
C ASP A 156 -15.55 12.91 -23.42
N TYR A 157 -14.32 12.55 -23.07
CA TYR A 157 -13.96 12.15 -21.72
C TYR A 157 -13.10 13.18 -21.00
N PHE A 158 -13.34 13.28 -19.69
CA PHE A 158 -12.46 13.89 -18.72
C PHE A 158 -11.67 12.78 -18.04
N VAL A 159 -10.35 12.80 -18.15
CA VAL A 159 -9.48 11.65 -17.83
C VAL A 159 -8.74 11.86 -16.54
N ILE A 160 -8.89 10.93 -15.60
CA ILE A 160 -8.20 10.97 -14.30
C ILE A 160 -7.40 9.68 -14.10
N ALA A 161 -6.08 9.77 -13.96
CA ALA A 161 -5.23 8.65 -13.58
C ALA A 161 -5.22 8.47 -12.05
N LEU A 162 -5.18 7.22 -11.59
CA LEU A 162 -5.32 6.84 -10.19
C LEU A 162 -4.04 6.19 -9.65
N ASN A 163 -3.29 6.90 -8.79
CA ASN A 163 -2.05 6.44 -8.14
C ASN A 163 -0.91 6.03 -9.09
N HIS A 164 -0.91 6.47 -10.34
CA HIS A 164 0.18 6.20 -11.29
C HIS A 164 0.19 7.22 -12.44
N LYS A 165 1.23 7.15 -13.28
CA LYS A 165 1.34 7.90 -14.52
C LYS A 165 1.25 6.92 -15.70
N PRO A 166 0.10 6.86 -16.44
CA PRO A 166 -0.03 6.03 -17.63
C PRO A 166 0.77 6.60 -18.83
N PRO A 167 0.92 5.85 -19.94
CA PRO A 167 1.71 6.30 -21.11
C PRO A 167 1.06 7.41 -21.95
N PHE A 168 -0.11 7.90 -21.56
CA PHE A 168 -0.83 9.01 -22.20
C PHE A 168 -1.10 10.14 -21.21
N ASP A 169 -1.43 11.33 -21.72
CA ASP A 169 -1.75 12.48 -20.89
C ASP A 169 -3.17 12.38 -20.33
N CYS A 170 -3.31 12.79 -19.07
CA CYS A 170 -4.57 12.88 -18.36
C CYS A 170 -4.88 14.34 -18.01
N ASP A 171 -6.17 14.65 -17.76
CA ASP A 171 -6.56 15.95 -17.23
C ASP A 171 -6.05 16.13 -15.80
N TYR A 172 -6.15 15.07 -14.96
CA TYR A 172 -5.59 15.04 -13.61
C TYR A 172 -4.98 13.68 -13.25
N TYR A 173 -4.09 13.72 -12.24
CA TYR A 173 -3.44 12.56 -11.63
C TYR A 173 -3.76 12.59 -10.13
N PHE A 174 -4.62 11.69 -9.69
CA PHE A 174 -5.08 11.59 -8.32
C PHE A 174 -4.28 10.59 -7.51
N PHE A 175 -3.74 11.04 -6.39
CA PHE A 175 -2.96 10.23 -5.46
C PHE A 175 -3.61 10.19 -4.07
N SER A 176 -3.76 9.00 -3.52
CA SER A 176 -4.28 8.75 -2.18
C SER A 176 -3.31 7.96 -1.29
N ASN A 177 -2.15 7.59 -1.84
CA ASN A 177 -1.11 6.80 -1.20
C ASN A 177 0.23 7.53 -1.27
N GLN A 178 0.89 7.74 -0.12
CA GLN A 178 2.16 8.48 -0.04
C GLN A 178 3.25 7.87 -0.91
N GLN A 179 3.44 6.53 -0.88
CA GLN A 179 4.48 5.88 -1.68
C GLN A 179 4.25 6.07 -3.17
N ARG A 180 3.00 5.98 -3.63
CA ARG A 180 2.66 6.20 -5.05
C ARG A 180 2.83 7.66 -5.45
N PHE A 181 2.47 8.59 -4.57
CA PHE A 181 2.72 10.00 -4.81
C PHE A 181 4.22 10.26 -4.98
N ASP A 182 5.05 9.78 -4.05
CA ASP A 182 6.51 9.98 -4.10
C ASP A 182 7.17 9.30 -5.33
N GLU A 183 6.60 8.18 -5.81
CA GLU A 183 7.07 7.48 -7.01
C GLU A 183 6.77 8.25 -8.31
N PHE A 184 5.60 8.90 -8.40
CA PHE A 184 5.11 9.48 -9.67
C PHE A 184 5.04 11.00 -9.71
N LYS A 185 5.15 11.73 -8.58
CA LYS A 185 4.97 13.18 -8.51
C LYS A 185 5.84 13.97 -9.49
N ASP A 186 7.09 13.52 -9.70
CA ASP A 186 8.04 14.21 -10.57
C ASP A 186 7.84 13.86 -12.07
N LEU A 187 6.99 12.89 -12.37
CA LEU A 187 6.66 12.44 -13.72
C LEU A 187 5.38 13.09 -14.28
N VAL A 188 4.65 13.85 -13.46
CA VAL A 188 3.37 14.46 -13.82
C VAL A 188 3.39 15.96 -13.53
N PRO A 189 2.73 16.81 -14.38
CA PRO A 189 2.71 18.25 -14.18
C PRO A 189 2.08 18.63 -12.83
N LEU A 190 2.69 19.55 -12.09
CA LEU A 190 2.24 19.98 -10.78
C LEU A 190 0.78 20.45 -10.77
N GLN A 191 0.39 21.22 -11.79
CA GLN A 191 -0.97 21.79 -11.92
C GLN A 191 -2.05 20.73 -12.15
N LYS A 192 -1.65 19.50 -12.55
CA LYS A 192 -2.54 18.37 -12.76
C LYS A 192 -2.53 17.38 -11.59
N GLN A 193 -1.75 17.64 -10.55
CA GLN A 193 -1.70 16.80 -9.35
C GLN A 193 -2.87 17.07 -8.44
N VAL A 194 -3.53 16.01 -8.02
CA VAL A 194 -4.58 16.01 -7.00
C VAL A 194 -4.19 15.00 -5.94
N ILE A 195 -4.18 15.41 -4.69
CA ILE A 195 -3.85 14.52 -3.58
C ILE A 195 -4.95 14.47 -2.54
N THR A 196 -4.94 13.43 -1.71
CA THR A 196 -5.75 13.39 -0.49
C THR A 196 -5.01 14.02 0.69
N SER A 197 -5.75 14.53 1.66
CA SER A 197 -5.22 15.28 2.81
C SER A 197 -4.25 14.51 3.72
N ASN A 198 -4.18 13.17 3.60
CA ASN A 198 -3.23 12.33 4.31
C ASN A 198 -1.84 12.25 3.67
N ILE A 199 -1.64 12.89 2.50
CA ILE A 199 -0.35 12.94 1.81
C ILE A 199 0.42 14.16 2.29
N GLU A 200 1.69 13.96 2.65
CA GLU A 200 2.66 15.00 2.97
C GLU A 200 3.39 15.44 1.70
N HIS A 201 3.50 16.72 1.46
CA HIS A 201 4.18 17.29 0.29
C HIS A 201 4.80 18.65 0.60
N GLU A 202 5.84 19.01 -0.16
CA GLU A 202 6.54 20.29 -0.07
C GLU A 202 6.10 21.27 -1.16
N SER A 203 5.50 20.78 -2.26
CA SER A 203 5.11 21.57 -3.41
C SER A 203 3.76 22.26 -3.20
N GLU A 204 3.52 23.38 -3.88
CA GLU A 204 2.22 24.04 -3.90
C GLU A 204 1.26 23.31 -4.86
N ILE A 205 0.55 22.30 -4.33
CA ILE A 205 -0.50 21.57 -5.06
C ILE A 205 -1.82 22.30 -4.88
N ASP A 206 -2.50 22.62 -5.99
CA ASP A 206 -3.74 23.42 -5.98
C ASP A 206 -4.94 22.67 -5.40
N THR A 207 -4.98 21.34 -5.57
CA THR A 207 -6.14 20.52 -5.19
C THR A 207 -5.75 19.45 -4.18
N VAL A 208 -6.27 19.59 -2.96
CA VAL A 208 -6.14 18.64 -1.85
C VAL A 208 -7.53 18.27 -1.35
N ILE A 209 -7.93 17.02 -1.59
CA ILE A 209 -9.25 16.49 -1.21
C ILE A 209 -9.18 15.98 0.24
N ASP A 210 -10.13 16.34 1.10
CA ASP A 210 -10.19 15.75 2.44
C ASP A 210 -10.52 14.27 2.35
N LEU A 211 -9.61 13.43 2.84
CA LEU A 211 -9.80 11.99 2.83
C LEU A 211 -11.05 11.57 3.62
N LYS A 212 -11.41 12.32 4.67
CA LYS A 212 -12.59 12.02 5.50
C LYS A 212 -13.88 12.05 4.71
N ASP A 213 -13.97 12.95 3.74
CA ASP A 213 -15.19 13.13 2.95
C ASP A 213 -15.42 11.96 1.98
N ILE A 214 -14.36 11.30 1.55
CA ILE A 214 -14.40 10.28 0.48
C ILE A 214 -14.02 8.87 0.92
N ALA A 215 -13.57 8.68 2.17
CA ALA A 215 -13.06 7.40 2.66
C ALA A 215 -14.14 6.34 2.96
N TYR A 216 -15.42 6.72 2.94
CA TYR A 216 -16.50 5.82 3.34
C TYR A 216 -17.45 5.50 2.19
N ALA A 217 -17.55 4.21 1.82
CA ALA A 217 -18.56 3.70 0.92
C ALA A 217 -19.77 3.21 1.74
N LYS A 218 -20.86 4.00 1.78
CA LYS A 218 -22.07 3.72 2.59
C LYS A 218 -21.74 3.29 4.04
N GLY A 219 -20.89 4.09 4.70
CA GLY A 219 -20.55 3.92 6.12
C GLY A 219 -19.39 2.95 6.40
N LYS A 220 -18.83 2.26 5.39
CA LYS A 220 -17.65 1.40 5.55
C LYS A 220 -16.40 2.10 5.03
N PHE A 221 -15.36 2.16 5.86
CA PHE A 221 -14.06 2.69 5.46
C PHE A 221 -13.43 1.85 4.35
N VAL A 222 -13.00 2.50 3.27
CA VAL A 222 -12.32 1.85 2.14
C VAL A 222 -11.23 2.78 1.60
N ALA A 223 -9.98 2.38 1.72
CA ALA A 223 -8.82 3.18 1.27
C ALA A 223 -8.37 2.86 -0.18
N ASN A 224 -9.20 2.21 -0.98
CA ASN A 224 -8.87 1.93 -2.39
C ASN A 224 -9.03 3.20 -3.23
N VAL A 225 -8.02 3.57 -4.02
CA VAL A 225 -7.98 4.83 -4.79
C VAL A 225 -9.14 4.99 -5.77
N ALA A 226 -9.60 3.90 -6.41
CA ALA A 226 -10.73 3.97 -7.34
C ALA A 226 -12.04 4.25 -6.57
N ILE A 227 -12.25 3.59 -5.43
CA ILE A 227 -13.43 3.83 -4.58
C ILE A 227 -13.42 5.25 -4.02
N LEU A 228 -12.27 5.75 -3.59
CA LEU A 228 -12.13 7.13 -3.11
C LEU A 228 -12.52 8.13 -4.20
N MET A 229 -12.03 7.94 -5.44
CA MET A 229 -12.37 8.84 -6.55
C MET A 229 -13.85 8.70 -6.95
N ILE A 230 -14.43 7.51 -6.97
CA ILE A 230 -15.88 7.34 -7.23
C ILE A 230 -16.70 8.08 -6.17
N ASN A 231 -16.34 7.97 -4.88
CA ASN A 231 -17.03 8.70 -3.82
C ASN A 231 -16.94 10.23 -4.04
N TYR A 232 -15.75 10.74 -4.42
CA TYR A 232 -15.60 12.14 -4.78
C TYR A 232 -16.51 12.56 -5.94
N LEU A 233 -16.57 11.76 -7.01
CA LEU A 233 -17.41 12.04 -8.17
C LEU A 233 -18.91 12.01 -7.84
N ILE A 234 -19.33 11.11 -6.96
CA ILE A 234 -20.71 11.06 -6.44
C ILE A 234 -21.04 12.35 -5.66
N LEU A 235 -20.12 12.83 -4.81
CA LEU A 235 -20.29 14.09 -4.09
C LEU A 235 -20.38 15.31 -5.03
N LYS A 236 -19.81 15.20 -6.24
CA LYS A 236 -19.90 16.21 -7.29
C LYS A 236 -21.07 16.01 -8.28
N ASP A 237 -22.00 15.10 -7.98
CA ASP A 237 -23.17 14.73 -8.81
C ASP A 237 -22.80 14.26 -10.23
N ILE A 238 -21.61 13.66 -10.38
CA ILE A 238 -21.20 13.04 -11.65
C ILE A 238 -21.81 11.64 -11.74
N LYS A 239 -22.59 11.39 -12.80
CA LYS A 239 -23.41 10.17 -12.95
C LYS A 239 -22.79 9.14 -13.90
N GLU A 240 -21.96 9.56 -14.85
CA GLU A 240 -21.37 8.69 -15.85
C GLU A 240 -19.87 8.58 -15.64
N VAL A 241 -19.43 7.42 -15.13
CA VAL A 241 -18.03 7.10 -14.87
C VAL A 241 -17.69 5.78 -15.53
N GLU A 242 -16.68 5.78 -16.37
CA GLU A 242 -16.07 4.57 -16.91
C GLU A 242 -14.72 4.32 -16.22
N ILE A 243 -14.38 3.06 -15.97
CA ILE A 243 -13.13 2.68 -15.30
C ILE A 243 -12.41 1.65 -16.15
N VAL A 244 -11.12 1.85 -16.39
CA VAL A 244 -10.21 0.90 -17.03
C VAL A 244 -9.05 0.58 -16.09
N GLY A 245 -8.48 -0.62 -16.22
CA GLY A 245 -7.37 -1.04 -15.36
C GLY A 245 -7.73 -1.35 -13.90
N LEU A 246 -9.01 -1.58 -13.60
CA LEU A 246 -9.45 -2.03 -12.27
C LEU A 246 -9.63 -3.57 -12.27
N ASP A 247 -8.56 -4.30 -12.52
CA ASP A 247 -8.57 -5.73 -12.85
C ASP A 247 -8.72 -6.63 -11.63
N GLY A 248 -8.43 -6.11 -10.44
CA GLY A 248 -8.18 -6.89 -9.23
C GLY A 248 -6.81 -7.57 -9.27
N TYR A 249 -6.49 -8.28 -8.20
CA TYR A 249 -5.21 -8.99 -8.04
C TYR A 249 -5.36 -10.47 -8.42
N GLN A 250 -4.39 -10.99 -9.19
CA GLN A 250 -4.35 -12.39 -9.64
C GLN A 250 -2.97 -12.98 -9.34
N ALA A 251 -2.95 -14.18 -8.74
CA ALA A 251 -1.71 -14.90 -8.45
C ALA A 251 -0.96 -15.28 -9.74
N GLY A 252 0.37 -15.21 -9.69
CA GLY A 252 1.24 -15.61 -10.82
C GLY A 252 1.21 -14.66 -12.01
N LYS A 253 0.60 -13.47 -11.91
CA LYS A 253 0.57 -12.46 -12.98
C LYS A 253 1.18 -11.14 -12.51
N ASN A 254 1.69 -10.36 -13.47
CA ASN A 254 1.95 -8.95 -13.22
C ASN A 254 0.59 -8.23 -13.11
N ASN A 255 0.29 -7.71 -11.92
CA ASN A 255 -0.98 -7.05 -11.63
C ASN A 255 -1.00 -5.57 -12.00
N TYR A 256 0.12 -5.02 -12.46
CA TYR A 256 0.27 -3.60 -12.78
C TYR A 256 0.65 -3.38 -14.24
N ALA A 257 0.22 -2.24 -14.79
CA ALA A 257 0.53 -1.83 -16.16
C ALA A 257 1.99 -1.36 -16.34
N TYR A 258 2.75 -1.25 -15.26
CA TYR A 258 4.15 -0.84 -15.22
C TYR A 258 4.97 -1.80 -14.35
N ASP A 259 6.30 -1.73 -14.49
CA ASP A 259 7.20 -2.52 -13.66
C ASP A 259 7.19 -1.97 -12.24
N GLU A 260 6.64 -2.75 -11.31
CA GLU A 260 6.55 -2.37 -9.92
C GLU A 260 7.80 -2.78 -9.16
N THR A 261 8.54 -1.79 -8.67
CA THR A 261 9.75 -2.00 -7.88
C THR A 261 9.53 -1.81 -6.38
N SER A 262 8.50 -1.06 -5.98
CA SER A 262 8.35 -0.59 -4.59
C SER A 262 7.30 -1.32 -3.75
N ILE A 263 6.26 -1.90 -4.37
CA ILE A 263 5.13 -2.49 -3.65
C ILE A 263 4.81 -3.89 -4.20
N VAL A 264 5.27 -4.92 -3.53
CA VAL A 264 4.85 -6.30 -3.79
C VAL A 264 3.80 -6.69 -2.75
N ILE A 265 2.62 -7.11 -3.20
CA ILE A 265 1.51 -7.56 -2.33
C ILE A 265 1.56 -9.08 -2.28
N ASP A 266 1.44 -9.65 -1.06
CA ASP A 266 1.38 -11.10 -0.88
C ASP A 266 0.11 -11.67 -1.53
N GLU A 267 0.27 -12.76 -2.30
CA GLU A 267 -0.84 -13.41 -3.00
C GLU A 267 -1.96 -13.85 -2.06
N ASP A 268 -1.63 -14.19 -0.81
CA ASP A 268 -2.61 -14.55 0.23
C ASP A 268 -3.60 -13.42 0.55
N MET A 269 -3.21 -12.16 0.28
CA MET A 269 -4.07 -11.00 0.50
C MET A 269 -4.97 -10.66 -0.69
N PHE A 270 -4.74 -11.23 -1.88
CA PHE A 270 -5.45 -10.85 -3.10
C PHE A 270 -6.97 -11.04 -2.99
N ASN A 271 -7.41 -12.15 -2.42
CA ASN A 271 -8.84 -12.43 -2.25
C ASN A 271 -9.51 -11.42 -1.30
N GLU A 272 -8.84 -11.03 -0.22
CA GLU A 272 -9.35 -10.05 0.74
C GLU A 272 -9.45 -8.67 0.08
N LEU A 273 -8.40 -8.24 -0.65
CA LEU A 273 -8.36 -6.94 -1.34
C LEU A 273 -9.42 -6.86 -2.44
N ASN A 274 -9.53 -7.89 -3.28
CA ASN A 274 -10.53 -7.95 -4.34
C ASN A 274 -11.94 -7.89 -3.79
N LYS A 275 -12.23 -8.64 -2.71
CA LYS A 275 -13.53 -8.63 -2.05
C LYS A 275 -13.88 -7.26 -1.48
N VAL A 276 -12.93 -6.56 -0.87
CA VAL A 276 -13.17 -5.20 -0.34
C VAL A 276 -13.60 -4.24 -1.45
N VAL A 277 -12.95 -4.30 -2.62
CA VAL A 277 -13.29 -3.44 -3.77
C VAL A 277 -14.64 -3.84 -4.36
N GLN A 278 -14.91 -5.13 -4.57
CA GLN A 278 -16.19 -5.63 -5.10
C GLN A 278 -17.36 -5.25 -4.19
N ASP A 279 -17.22 -5.46 -2.88
CA ASP A 279 -18.23 -5.08 -1.88
C ASP A 279 -18.50 -3.57 -1.89
N ALA A 280 -17.46 -2.76 -2.08
CA ALA A 280 -17.59 -1.30 -2.13
C ALA A 280 -18.32 -0.86 -3.41
N LEU A 281 -17.93 -1.38 -4.58
CA LEU A 281 -18.61 -1.10 -5.86
C LEU A 281 -20.09 -1.51 -5.82
N TYR A 282 -20.40 -2.69 -5.26
CA TYR A 282 -21.79 -3.12 -5.10
C TYR A 282 -22.62 -2.18 -4.21
N ARG A 283 -22.01 -1.58 -3.20
CA ARG A 283 -22.68 -0.62 -2.31
C ARG A 283 -22.89 0.74 -2.95
N LEU A 284 -22.05 1.14 -3.91
CA LEU A 284 -22.13 2.44 -4.58
C LEU A 284 -23.13 2.43 -5.75
N ASN A 285 -23.41 1.26 -6.32
CA ASN A 285 -24.54 1.08 -7.25
C ASN A 285 -25.87 1.09 -6.52
#